data_e722eb03fa771cc7c94b4f1cf4ac22cc
#
_entry.id   e722eb03fa771cc7c94b4f1cf4ac22cc
#
_cell.length_a   1.000
_cell.length_b   1.000
_cell.length_c   1.000
_cell.angle_alpha   90.00
_cell.angle_beta   90.00
_cell.angle_gamma   90.00
#
_symmetry.space_group_name_H-M   'P 1'
#
loop_
_entity.id
_entity.type
_entity.pdbx_description
1 polymer ?
#
loop_
_entity_poly.entity_id
_entity_poly.type
_entity_poly.pdbx_seq_one_letter_code
_entity_poly.pdbx_strand_id
1 'polypeptide(L)'
;EWGLELEEGGLEFLTPYAQSSTHTYRGKLESLANAMDFLEYGADDELVVMTDSAILSNIDLTAVLSAHVASGKDVTVVTKAGICNGKKTIDLAVKVDDKGEVTDMLVDYAAPADYAASMDIFVLGKQFLIRSVKEMIARDKFHMDRDLVLGGWQRGVVSVNTFPFEGIAMFNESIEEYYINSLSLMN
;
A
#
# COMPACT_ATOMS: atom_id res chain seq x y z
N GLU A 1 -11.58 23.31 0.11
CA GLU A 1 -12.57 23.23 -0.97
C GLU A 1 -12.87 21.79 -1.45
N TRP A 2 -12.13 20.76 -1.07
CA TRP A 2 -12.30 19.39 -1.60
C TRP A 2 -13.26 18.50 -0.79
N GLY A 3 -13.79 18.95 0.33
CA GLY A 3 -14.51 18.05 1.23
C GLY A 3 -15.93 18.46 1.62
N LEU A 4 -16.43 19.60 1.18
CA LEU A 4 -17.63 20.18 1.78
C LEU A 4 -18.93 20.00 0.97
N GLU A 5 -18.90 19.45 -0.23
CA GLU A 5 -20.07 19.43 -1.13
C GLU A 5 -20.43 18.03 -1.69
N LEU A 6 -19.84 16.95 -1.20
CA LEU A 6 -20.24 15.60 -1.66
C LEU A 6 -21.26 15.02 -0.66
N GLU A 7 -22.49 14.88 -1.10
CA GLU A 7 -23.58 14.25 -0.31
C GLU A 7 -23.27 12.79 0.04
N GLU A 8 -22.40 12.13 -0.74
CA GLU A 8 -21.88 10.79 -0.46
C GLU A 8 -20.37 10.77 -0.76
N GLY A 9 -19.57 10.59 0.26
CA GLY A 9 -18.11 10.62 0.18
C GLY A 9 -17.53 11.99 0.57
N GLY A 10 -16.23 12.12 0.56
CA GLY A 10 -15.53 13.35 0.92
C GLY A 10 -14.09 13.07 1.36
N LEU A 11 -13.38 14.14 1.69
CA LEU A 11 -12.05 14.07 2.28
C LEU A 11 -12.17 14.21 3.79
N GLU A 12 -11.76 13.19 4.53
CA GLU A 12 -11.66 13.24 5.98
C GLU A 12 -10.20 13.19 6.43
N PHE A 13 -9.81 14.12 7.31
CA PHE A 13 -8.50 14.15 7.91
C PHE A 13 -8.52 13.37 9.22
N LEU A 14 -7.98 12.16 9.21
CA LEU A 14 -7.82 11.35 10.40
C LEU A 14 -6.52 11.71 11.09
N THR A 15 -6.58 12.68 11.99
CA THR A 15 -5.42 13.13 12.76
C THR A 15 -5.07 12.09 13.84
N PRO A 16 -3.76 11.93 14.18
CA PRO A 16 -3.37 11.12 15.32
C PRO A 16 -4.07 11.62 16.58
N TYR A 17 -4.91 10.79 17.16
CA TYR A 17 -5.48 11.11 18.47
C TYR A 17 -4.35 11.14 19.49
N ALA A 18 -4.17 12.28 20.13
CA ALA A 18 -3.28 12.45 21.27
C ALA A 18 -3.87 11.74 22.51
N GLN A 19 -4.13 10.45 22.41
CA GLN A 19 -4.44 9.64 23.58
C GLN A 19 -3.14 9.33 24.31
N SER A 20 -2.88 10.07 25.38
CA SER A 20 -1.98 9.77 26.52
C SER A 20 -0.58 9.17 26.23
N SER A 21 -0.22 8.83 25.03
CA SER A 21 1.11 8.42 24.62
C SER A 21 1.64 9.35 23.53
N THR A 22 2.74 10.00 23.82
CA THR A 22 3.38 11.08 23.07
C THR A 22 4.21 10.58 21.89
N HIS A 23 3.82 9.52 21.19
CA HIS A 23 4.58 9.01 20.06
C HIS A 23 3.78 9.06 18.75
N THR A 24 4.49 9.24 17.67
CA THR A 24 3.99 9.06 16.29
C THR A 24 3.64 7.59 16.04
N TYR A 25 2.75 7.32 15.11
CA TYR A 25 2.41 5.95 14.73
C TYR A 25 3.65 5.16 14.31
N ARG A 26 3.74 3.93 14.77
CA ARG A 26 4.84 2.99 14.45
C ARG A 26 4.73 2.42 13.03
N GLY A 27 3.54 2.47 12.42
CA GLY A 27 3.31 2.01 11.07
C GLY A 27 1.88 2.21 10.59
N LYS A 28 1.64 1.90 9.32
CA LYS A 28 0.35 2.10 8.63
C LYS A 28 -0.81 1.37 9.34
N LEU A 29 -0.59 0.17 9.87
CA LEU A 29 -1.63 -0.59 10.57
C LEU A 29 -2.04 0.06 11.90
N GLU A 30 -1.13 0.72 12.60
CA GLU A 30 -1.47 1.45 13.83
C GLU A 30 -2.29 2.70 13.54
N SER A 31 -1.97 3.43 12.46
CA SER A 31 -2.79 4.57 12.03
C SER A 31 -4.21 4.14 11.65
N LEU A 32 -4.36 3.02 10.95
CA LEU A 32 -5.66 2.46 10.60
C LEU A 32 -6.44 1.97 11.83
N ALA A 33 -5.76 1.44 12.85
CA ALA A 33 -6.41 1.04 14.09
C ALA A 33 -7.04 2.23 14.83
N ASN A 34 -6.44 3.41 14.73
CA ASN A 34 -7.01 4.64 15.28
C ASN A 34 -8.12 5.26 14.41
N ALA A 35 -8.27 4.79 13.18
CA ALA A 35 -9.32 5.19 12.25
C ALA A 35 -10.40 4.09 12.10
N MET A 36 -10.49 3.16 13.05
CA MET A 36 -11.35 1.98 12.92
C MET A 36 -12.82 2.33 12.78
N ASP A 37 -13.31 3.31 13.53
CA ASP A 37 -14.70 3.77 13.44
C ASP A 37 -15.05 4.26 12.03
N PHE A 38 -14.09 4.92 11.37
CA PHE A 38 -14.25 5.35 9.98
C PHE A 38 -14.24 4.16 9.02
N LEU A 39 -13.33 3.20 9.22
CA LEU A 39 -13.26 1.99 8.40
C LEU A 39 -14.49 1.09 8.55
N GLU A 40 -15.10 1.06 9.72
CA GLU A 40 -16.31 0.26 9.98
C GLU A 40 -17.60 0.90 9.41
N TYR A 41 -17.53 2.17 8.98
CA TYR A 41 -18.67 2.83 8.35
C TYR A 41 -18.83 2.38 6.89
N GLY A 42 -20.09 2.32 6.38
CA GLY A 42 -20.41 1.95 5.01
C GLY A 42 -20.65 0.45 4.81
N ALA A 43 -20.68 -0.02 3.56
CA ALA A 43 -20.98 -1.39 3.22
C ALA A 43 -19.81 -2.35 3.52
N ASP A 44 -20.14 -3.60 3.83
CA ASP A 44 -19.14 -4.62 4.23
C ASP A 44 -18.33 -5.18 3.07
N ASP A 45 -18.87 -5.13 1.85
CA ASP A 45 -18.28 -5.67 0.62
C ASP A 45 -17.44 -4.66 -0.16
N GLU A 46 -17.19 -3.48 0.42
CA GLU A 46 -16.34 -2.44 -0.19
C GLU A 46 -14.90 -2.88 -0.32
N LEU A 47 -14.24 -2.38 -1.38
CA LEU A 47 -12.80 -2.46 -1.53
C LEU A 47 -12.13 -1.20 -0.97
N VAL A 48 -10.98 -1.39 -0.36
CA VAL A 48 -10.14 -0.29 0.13
C VAL A 48 -8.90 -0.20 -0.74
N VAL A 49 -8.62 1.00 -1.22
CA VAL A 49 -7.36 1.34 -1.87
C VAL A 49 -6.53 2.14 -0.88
N MET A 50 -5.38 1.61 -0.51
CA MET A 50 -4.40 2.30 0.31
C MET A 50 -3.29 2.84 -0.60
N THR A 51 -2.94 4.10 -0.45
CA THR A 51 -1.82 4.71 -1.20
C THR A 51 -0.95 5.52 -0.26
N ASP A 52 0.32 5.69 -0.63
CA ASP A 52 1.23 6.63 0.03
C ASP A 52 1.21 7.98 -0.69
N SER A 53 1.47 9.05 0.03
CA SER A 53 1.57 10.41 -0.52
C SER A 53 2.92 10.70 -1.20
N ALA A 54 3.91 9.86 -1.00
CA ALA A 54 5.25 10.03 -1.58
C ALA A 54 5.34 9.63 -3.06
N ILE A 55 4.28 9.04 -3.63
CA ILE A 55 4.27 8.56 -5.00
C ILE A 55 3.28 9.34 -5.84
N LEU A 56 3.76 9.87 -6.96
CA LEU A 56 2.94 10.45 -7.99
C LEU A 56 2.90 9.50 -9.19
N SER A 57 1.70 9.13 -9.64
CA SER A 57 1.52 8.22 -10.77
C SER A 57 0.28 8.57 -11.59
N ASN A 58 0.26 8.16 -12.86
CA ASN A 58 -0.91 8.22 -13.73
C ASN A 58 -1.68 6.90 -13.78
N ILE A 59 -1.73 6.20 -12.66
CA ILE A 59 -2.37 4.88 -12.56
C ILE A 59 -3.89 4.99 -12.70
N ASP A 60 -4.48 4.07 -13.47
CA ASP A 60 -5.92 3.86 -13.49
C ASP A 60 -6.31 2.89 -12.37
N LEU A 61 -6.84 3.44 -11.28
CA LEU A 61 -7.30 2.64 -10.14
C LEU A 61 -8.45 1.69 -10.51
N THR A 62 -9.27 2.00 -11.52
CA THR A 62 -10.34 1.11 -11.97
C THR A 62 -9.77 -0.20 -12.52
N ALA A 63 -8.67 -0.12 -13.28
CA ALA A 63 -7.98 -1.30 -13.78
C ALA A 63 -7.40 -2.15 -12.63
N VAL A 64 -6.81 -1.50 -11.61
CA VAL A 64 -6.26 -2.19 -10.43
C VAL A 64 -7.36 -2.90 -9.63
N LEU A 65 -8.48 -2.21 -9.39
CA LEU A 65 -9.64 -2.78 -8.69
C LEU A 65 -10.19 -3.99 -9.44
N SER A 66 -10.34 -3.87 -10.77
CA SER A 66 -10.83 -4.96 -11.62
C SER A 66 -9.89 -6.18 -11.57
N ALA A 67 -8.57 -5.95 -11.60
CA ALA A 67 -7.57 -7.00 -11.50
C ALA A 67 -7.59 -7.67 -10.10
N HIS A 68 -7.80 -6.89 -9.03
CA HIS A 68 -7.95 -7.44 -7.69
C HIS A 68 -9.15 -8.39 -7.61
N VAL A 69 -10.32 -7.94 -8.05
CA VAL A 69 -11.54 -8.77 -8.05
C VAL A 69 -11.34 -10.04 -8.87
N ALA A 70 -10.75 -9.92 -10.07
CA ALA A 70 -10.50 -11.07 -10.95
C ALA A 70 -9.50 -12.07 -10.35
N SER A 71 -8.53 -11.62 -9.56
CA SER A 71 -7.54 -12.48 -8.93
C SER A 71 -8.11 -13.36 -7.82
N GLY A 72 -9.13 -12.89 -7.12
CA GLY A 72 -9.69 -13.54 -5.93
C GLY A 72 -8.70 -13.66 -4.76
N LYS A 73 -7.59 -12.93 -4.79
CA LYS A 73 -6.58 -12.91 -3.72
C LYS A 73 -6.95 -11.89 -2.63
N ASP A 74 -6.36 -12.03 -1.45
CA ASP A 74 -6.66 -11.16 -0.31
C ASP A 74 -6.11 -9.73 -0.47
N VAL A 75 -4.92 -9.60 -1.08
CA VAL A 75 -4.23 -8.32 -1.29
C VAL A 75 -3.71 -8.25 -2.71
N THR A 76 -3.91 -7.12 -3.38
CA THR A 76 -3.20 -6.78 -4.61
C THR A 76 -2.20 -5.67 -4.33
N VAL A 77 -0.94 -5.87 -4.71
CA VAL A 77 0.15 -4.91 -4.61
C VAL A 77 0.46 -4.38 -6.00
N VAL A 78 0.39 -3.07 -6.18
CA VAL A 78 0.85 -2.44 -7.43
C VAL A 78 2.36 -2.40 -7.43
N THR A 79 2.98 -2.89 -8.49
CA THR A 79 4.42 -3.03 -8.59
C THR A 79 4.98 -2.35 -9.84
N LYS A 80 6.23 -1.86 -9.75
CA LYS A 80 6.97 -1.23 -10.84
C LYS A 80 8.30 -1.95 -11.05
N ALA A 81 8.51 -2.47 -12.25
CA ALA A 81 9.80 -3.04 -12.65
C ALA A 81 10.84 -1.94 -12.93
N GLY A 82 12.13 -2.29 -12.88
CA GLY A 82 13.24 -1.40 -13.20
C GLY A 82 13.65 -0.43 -12.10
N ILE A 83 13.01 -0.44 -10.93
CA ILE A 83 13.35 0.39 -9.76
C ILE A 83 14.39 -0.34 -8.90
N CYS A 84 14.22 -1.63 -8.65
CA CYS A 84 15.17 -2.44 -7.91
C CYS A 84 16.49 -2.58 -8.68
N ASN A 85 17.61 -2.33 -8.01
CA ASN A 85 18.95 -2.33 -8.64
C ASN A 85 20.07 -2.86 -7.73
N GLY A 86 19.72 -3.43 -6.58
CA GLY A 86 20.66 -3.94 -5.58
C GLY A 86 21.42 -2.86 -4.78
N LYS A 87 21.04 -1.60 -4.90
CA LYS A 87 21.72 -0.47 -4.23
C LYS A 87 20.79 0.36 -3.34
N LYS A 88 19.59 0.68 -3.84
CA LYS A 88 18.59 1.44 -3.08
C LYS A 88 17.75 0.46 -2.26
N THR A 89 17.56 0.76 -0.98
CA THR A 89 16.60 0.05 -0.13
C THR A 89 15.18 0.34 -0.60
N ILE A 90 14.36 -0.70 -0.69
CA ILE A 90 12.97 -0.63 -1.13
C ILE A 90 12.10 -1.15 0.01
N ASP A 91 11.02 -0.45 0.32
CA ASP A 91 10.12 -0.80 1.42
C ASP A 91 9.51 -2.19 1.23
N LEU A 92 9.02 -2.48 0.02
CA LEU A 92 8.57 -3.82 -0.37
C LEU A 92 8.96 -4.08 -1.83
N ALA A 93 9.69 -5.16 -2.06
CA ALA A 93 10.01 -5.67 -3.39
C ALA A 93 9.43 -7.07 -3.57
N VAL A 94 8.85 -7.34 -4.75
CA VAL A 94 8.14 -8.59 -5.04
C VAL A 94 8.75 -9.26 -6.27
N LYS A 95 8.94 -10.55 -6.20
CA LYS A 95 9.34 -11.38 -7.34
C LYS A 95 8.19 -12.31 -7.72
N VAL A 96 7.93 -12.38 -9.03
CA VAL A 96 6.89 -13.26 -9.58
C VAL A 96 7.51 -14.25 -10.57
N ASP A 97 6.83 -15.37 -10.78
CA ASP A 97 7.16 -16.32 -11.84
C ASP A 97 6.52 -15.92 -13.19
N ASP A 98 6.76 -16.76 -14.21
CA ASP A 98 6.22 -16.55 -15.56
C ASP A 98 4.67 -16.60 -15.62
N LYS A 99 4.01 -17.07 -14.56
CA LYS A 99 2.55 -17.11 -14.44
C LYS A 99 2.00 -15.91 -13.68
N GLY A 100 2.87 -15.03 -13.15
CA GLY A 100 2.50 -13.89 -12.33
C GLY A 100 2.26 -14.24 -10.85
N GLU A 101 2.56 -15.48 -10.42
CA GLU A 101 2.44 -15.86 -9.01
C GLU A 101 3.65 -15.38 -8.22
N VAL A 102 3.41 -14.88 -7.01
CA VAL A 102 4.46 -14.39 -6.13
C VAL A 102 5.32 -15.55 -5.63
N THR A 103 6.62 -15.46 -5.87
CA THR A 103 7.60 -16.48 -5.47
C THR A 103 8.53 -16.03 -4.35
N ASP A 104 8.73 -14.72 -4.20
CA ASP A 104 9.54 -14.14 -3.13
C ASP A 104 9.18 -12.68 -2.87
N MET A 105 9.44 -12.23 -1.65
CA MET A 105 9.28 -10.83 -1.22
C MET A 105 10.43 -10.43 -0.31
N LEU A 106 10.89 -9.18 -0.44
CA LEU A 106 11.89 -8.56 0.41
C LEU A 106 11.34 -7.24 0.96
N VAL A 107 11.57 -6.96 2.22
CA VAL A 107 11.15 -5.72 2.90
C VAL A 107 12.36 -5.01 3.48
N ASP A 108 12.42 -3.70 3.35
CA ASP A 108 13.53 -2.85 3.80
C ASP A 108 14.90 -3.35 3.31
N TYR A 109 14.97 -3.74 2.05
CA TYR A 109 16.17 -4.35 1.50
C TYR A 109 16.53 -3.81 0.11
N ALA A 110 17.82 -3.81 -0.21
CA ALA A 110 18.32 -3.46 -1.54
C ALA A 110 18.09 -4.61 -2.52
N ALA A 111 16.84 -4.75 -2.98
CA ALA A 111 16.40 -5.85 -3.81
C ALA A 111 17.12 -5.90 -5.18
N PRO A 112 17.49 -7.09 -5.69
CA PRO A 112 18.06 -7.28 -7.01
C PRO A 112 17.12 -6.82 -8.13
N ALA A 113 17.67 -6.63 -9.34
CA ALA A 113 16.94 -6.09 -10.48
C ALA A 113 15.83 -7.01 -11.05
N ASP A 114 15.79 -8.26 -10.65
CA ASP A 114 14.75 -9.24 -11.00
C ASP A 114 13.51 -9.16 -10.07
N TYR A 115 13.49 -8.21 -9.13
CA TYR A 115 12.34 -7.86 -8.32
C TYR A 115 11.68 -6.59 -8.86
N ALA A 116 10.38 -6.47 -8.65
CA ALA A 116 9.62 -5.24 -8.88
C ALA A 116 9.36 -4.54 -7.54
N ALA A 117 9.58 -3.23 -7.50
CA ALA A 117 9.30 -2.42 -6.32
C ALA A 117 7.79 -2.23 -6.14
N SER A 118 7.28 -2.31 -4.92
CA SER A 118 5.95 -1.83 -4.59
C SER A 118 5.85 -0.33 -4.84
N MET A 119 4.70 0.10 -5.32
CA MET A 119 4.35 1.51 -5.43
C MET A 119 3.57 1.99 -4.20
N ASP A 120 3.62 1.26 -3.08
CA ASP A 120 2.83 1.56 -1.88
C ASP A 120 1.32 1.73 -2.16
N ILE A 121 0.85 1.10 -3.23
CA ILE A 121 -0.57 1.03 -3.58
C ILE A 121 -1.04 -0.40 -3.35
N PHE A 122 -1.98 -0.55 -2.42
CA PHE A 122 -2.56 -1.83 -2.04
C PHE A 122 -4.07 -1.80 -2.24
N VAL A 123 -4.62 -2.89 -2.78
CA VAL A 123 -6.07 -3.10 -2.86
C VAL A 123 -6.43 -4.34 -2.06
N LEU A 124 -7.44 -4.24 -1.24
CA LEU A 124 -7.93 -5.33 -0.39
C LEU A 124 -9.39 -5.11 0.00
N GLY A 125 -10.06 -6.17 0.38
CA GLY A 125 -11.44 -6.08 0.89
C GLY A 125 -11.48 -5.41 2.27
N LYS A 126 -12.48 -4.56 2.51
CA LYS A 126 -12.67 -3.82 3.76
C LYS A 126 -12.71 -4.74 4.98
N GLN A 127 -13.50 -5.81 4.94
CA GLN A 127 -13.61 -6.75 6.06
C GLN A 127 -12.31 -7.51 6.33
N PHE A 128 -11.55 -7.83 5.26
CA PHE A 128 -10.22 -8.41 5.42
C PHE A 128 -9.27 -7.42 6.10
N LEU A 129 -9.28 -6.14 5.70
CA LEU A 129 -8.46 -5.09 6.31
C LEU A 129 -8.78 -4.92 7.81
N ILE A 130 -10.06 -4.73 8.15
CA ILE A 130 -10.51 -4.54 9.53
C ILE A 130 -10.06 -5.70 10.42
N ARG A 131 -10.30 -6.94 10.00
CA ARG A 131 -9.89 -8.13 10.73
C ARG A 131 -8.36 -8.19 10.89
N SER A 132 -7.64 -7.92 9.82
CA SER A 132 -6.17 -7.96 9.79
C SER A 132 -5.57 -6.90 10.71
N VAL A 133 -6.08 -5.67 10.69
CA VAL A 133 -5.61 -4.60 11.58
C VAL A 133 -5.82 -5.01 13.04
N LYS A 134 -7.02 -5.46 13.42
CA LYS A 134 -7.32 -5.91 14.78
C LYS A 134 -6.38 -7.04 15.25
N GLU A 135 -6.14 -8.01 14.37
CA GLU A 135 -5.24 -9.14 14.68
C GLU A 135 -3.78 -8.71 14.80
N MET A 136 -3.29 -7.87 13.89
CA MET A 136 -1.90 -7.41 13.90
C MET A 136 -1.60 -6.55 15.13
N ILE A 137 -2.46 -5.60 15.48
CA ILE A 137 -2.32 -4.76 16.68
C ILE A 137 -2.31 -5.63 17.95
N ALA A 138 -3.19 -6.61 18.05
CA ALA A 138 -3.23 -7.55 19.19
C ALA A 138 -1.93 -8.37 19.36
N ARG A 139 -1.10 -8.44 18.30
CA ARG A 139 0.19 -9.14 18.29
C ARG A 139 1.41 -8.19 18.30
N ASP A 140 1.20 -6.91 18.59
CA ASP A 140 2.24 -5.87 18.58
C ASP A 140 2.94 -5.73 17.21
N LYS A 141 2.15 -5.78 16.12
CA LYS A 141 2.56 -5.69 14.73
C LYS A 141 1.91 -4.48 14.06
N PHE A 142 2.72 -3.63 13.40
CA PHE A 142 2.28 -2.31 12.98
C PHE A 142 2.54 -1.99 11.51
N HIS A 143 3.38 -2.81 10.83
CA HIS A 143 3.83 -2.55 9.47
C HIS A 143 3.01 -3.34 8.45
N MET A 144 2.43 -2.64 7.48
CA MET A 144 1.64 -3.24 6.40
C MET A 144 2.49 -4.23 5.60
N ASP A 145 3.65 -3.80 5.14
CA ASP A 145 4.53 -4.56 4.24
C ASP A 145 5.13 -5.79 4.92
N ARG A 146 5.74 -5.59 6.08
CA ARG A 146 6.46 -6.63 6.82
C ARG A 146 5.53 -7.59 7.52
N ASP A 147 4.54 -7.06 8.25
CA ASP A 147 3.78 -7.87 9.19
C ASP A 147 2.56 -8.51 8.54
N LEU A 148 1.81 -7.73 7.72
CA LEU A 148 0.61 -8.24 7.07
C LEU A 148 0.95 -8.91 5.73
N VAL A 149 1.57 -8.21 4.80
CA VAL A 149 1.80 -8.72 3.44
C VAL A 149 2.85 -9.82 3.46
N LEU A 150 4.12 -9.51 3.75
CA LEU A 150 5.19 -10.51 3.75
C LEU A 150 4.95 -11.61 4.80
N GLY A 151 4.70 -11.22 6.05
CA GLY A 151 4.52 -12.17 7.14
C GLY A 151 3.26 -13.02 6.98
N GLY A 152 2.18 -12.47 6.43
CA GLY A 152 0.97 -13.22 6.11
C GLY A 152 1.16 -14.19 4.97
N TRP A 153 1.83 -13.76 3.90
CA TRP A 153 2.16 -14.59 2.74
C TRP A 153 3.10 -15.76 3.13
N GLN A 154 4.16 -15.50 3.89
CA GLN A 154 5.08 -16.55 4.35
C GLN A 154 4.40 -17.63 5.20
N ARG A 155 3.38 -17.25 5.97
CA ARG A 155 2.58 -18.21 6.75
C ARG A 155 1.47 -18.91 5.95
N GLY A 156 1.27 -18.52 4.68
CA GLY A 156 0.19 -19.04 3.85
C GLY A 156 -1.22 -18.61 4.29
N VAL A 157 -1.34 -17.53 5.07
CA VAL A 157 -2.63 -17.01 5.57
C VAL A 157 -3.09 -15.76 4.85
N VAL A 158 -2.24 -15.17 4.00
CA VAL A 158 -2.55 -14.06 3.11
C VAL A 158 -2.11 -14.43 1.70
N SER A 159 -3.04 -14.39 0.78
CA SER A 159 -2.75 -14.55 -0.65
C SER A 159 -2.52 -13.20 -1.30
N VAL A 160 -1.44 -13.09 -2.09
CA VAL A 160 -1.00 -11.84 -2.69
C VAL A 160 -1.03 -11.94 -4.21
N ASN A 161 -1.67 -10.96 -4.85
CA ASN A 161 -1.59 -10.70 -6.28
C ASN A 161 -0.70 -9.49 -6.55
N THR A 162 -0.08 -9.41 -7.71
CA THR A 162 0.64 -8.23 -8.17
C THR A 162 -0.05 -7.61 -9.38
N PHE A 163 -0.04 -6.28 -9.44
CA PHE A 163 -0.47 -5.52 -10.61
C PHE A 163 0.75 -4.77 -11.16
N PRO A 164 1.38 -5.25 -12.26
CA PRO A 164 2.52 -4.57 -12.85
C PRO A 164 2.06 -3.27 -13.53
N PHE A 165 2.66 -2.14 -13.12
CA PHE A 165 2.36 -0.83 -13.65
C PHE A 165 3.50 -0.33 -14.54
N GLU A 166 3.20 0.00 -15.80
CA GLU A 166 4.18 0.45 -16.78
C GLU A 166 4.13 1.97 -17.03
N GLY A 167 3.12 2.67 -16.49
CA GLY A 167 2.96 4.11 -16.66
C GLY A 167 4.00 4.95 -15.91
N ILE A 168 3.75 6.25 -15.83
CA ILE A 168 4.62 7.20 -15.12
C ILE A 168 4.48 6.99 -13.62
N ALA A 169 5.59 6.76 -12.93
CA ALA A 169 5.69 6.72 -11.47
C ALA A 169 6.90 7.53 -11.02
N MET A 170 6.67 8.48 -10.13
CA MET A 170 7.68 9.35 -9.55
C MET A 170 7.66 9.15 -8.03
N PHE A 171 8.79 8.72 -7.50
CA PHE A 171 8.98 8.52 -6.06
C PHE A 171 9.62 9.78 -5.48
N ASN A 172 9.06 10.31 -4.40
CA ASN A 172 9.50 11.54 -3.73
C ASN A 172 9.97 11.22 -2.30
N GLU A 173 10.93 10.32 -2.18
CA GLU A 173 11.47 9.88 -0.89
C GLU A 173 12.57 10.82 -0.35
N SER A 174 13.02 11.77 -1.19
CA SER A 174 13.99 12.78 -0.83
C SER A 174 13.63 14.16 -1.40
N ILE A 175 14.18 15.23 -0.82
CA ILE A 175 14.03 16.60 -1.35
C ILE A 175 14.61 16.70 -2.77
N GLU A 176 15.68 15.99 -3.06
CA GLU A 176 16.30 15.97 -4.39
C GLU A 176 15.36 15.31 -5.42
N GLU A 177 14.78 14.15 -5.10
CA GLU A 177 13.81 13.49 -5.98
C GLU A 177 12.57 14.35 -6.19
N TYR A 178 12.03 14.95 -5.12
CA TYR A 178 10.91 15.88 -5.22
C TYR A 178 11.21 17.06 -6.16
N TYR A 179 12.41 17.68 -6.05
CA TYR A 179 12.82 18.77 -6.91
C TYR A 179 12.94 18.33 -8.38
N ILE A 180 13.61 17.22 -8.65
CA ILE A 180 13.80 16.69 -10.01
C ILE A 180 12.44 16.33 -10.63
N ASN A 181 11.58 15.64 -9.89
CA ASN A 181 10.25 15.24 -10.34
C ASN A 181 9.35 16.45 -10.61
N SER A 182 9.41 17.47 -9.75
CA SER A 182 8.66 18.72 -9.96
C SER A 182 9.09 19.44 -11.25
N LEU A 183 10.40 19.49 -11.53
CA LEU A 183 10.89 20.05 -12.79
C LEU A 183 10.45 19.23 -14.01
N SER A 184 10.41 17.91 -13.89
CA SER A 184 10.00 17.01 -14.97
C SER A 184 8.52 17.16 -15.35
N LEU A 185 7.68 17.55 -14.40
CA LEU A 185 6.24 17.79 -14.64
C LEU A 185 5.97 19.15 -15.33
N MET A 186 6.94 20.07 -15.34
CA MET A 186 6.79 21.38 -15.96
C MET A 186 7.24 21.39 -17.44
N ASN A 187 7.87 20.33 -17.91
CA ASN A 187 8.34 20.17 -19.30
C ASN A 187 7.50 19.15 -20.06
#